data_28c66770b35f4e272b30e806b1445eaf
#
_entry.id   28c66770b35f4e272b30e806b1445eaf
#
_cell.length_a   1.000
_cell.length_b   1.000
_cell.length_c   1.000
_cell.angle_alpha   90.00
_cell.angle_beta   90.00
_cell.angle_gamma   90.00
#
_symmetry.space_group_name_H-M   'P 1'
#
loop_
_entity.id
_entity.type
_entity.pdbx_description
1 polymer ?
#
loop_
_entity_poly.entity_id
_entity_poly.type
_entity_poly.pdbx_seq_one_letter_code
_entity_poly.pdbx_strand_id
1 'polypeptide(L)'
;MGNVTIETEIKCPKCKKMINRDRAAKNKYVCYECGYYFRVKTHNRIRMVADRKSFQPWFEEIEESNPLKYEGYEEKLSEAREKSGVKEAVTVGECEIYGEKAVIGICESKFMMGSMGHVVGEKVTRAIEKATELRLPVFLFCCSGGARMQEGIVSLMQMAKTSAAIKRHGEAGLLYATILTDPTTGGVTASFAMLGDVIMAEPGALIGFAGPRVIKQTLGQRLPDGFQTAEFLQEHGFVDGIVRRENLKKTLYFLITTHRCSEGNYADFKKNIDFHFEPTEIVKERSFLTLPRTAWEKVKTVRRVDRPAATDYIFNIVISDFNSQFFLAFSNNSLSTKFPGSYMTTNSYIPFSRP
;
A
#
# COMPACT_ATOMS: atom_id res chain seq x y z
N MET A 1 43.39 6.39 -7.02
CA MET A 1 42.35 5.35 -6.87
C MET A 1 42.06 5.25 -5.37
N GLY A 2 41.02 5.94 -4.91
CA GLY A 2 40.62 5.91 -3.49
C GLY A 2 40.00 4.56 -3.17
N ASN A 3 40.54 3.85 -2.19
CA ASN A 3 39.93 2.66 -1.62
C ASN A 3 38.56 3.02 -1.03
N VAL A 4 37.48 2.70 -1.75
CA VAL A 4 36.13 2.73 -1.20
C VAL A 4 36.05 1.56 -0.21
N THR A 5 36.29 1.83 1.05
CA THR A 5 35.99 0.89 2.13
C THR A 5 34.45 0.69 2.13
N ILE A 6 34.01 -0.43 1.59
CA ILE A 6 32.60 -0.83 1.66
C ILE A 6 32.33 -1.10 3.15
N GLU A 7 31.63 -0.19 3.80
CA GLU A 7 31.16 -0.43 5.17
C GLU A 7 30.31 -1.69 5.18
N THR A 8 30.86 -2.76 5.74
CA THR A 8 30.22 -4.08 5.84
C THR A 8 29.12 -4.13 6.89
N GLU A 9 29.00 -3.09 7.72
CA GLU A 9 28.06 -3.01 8.83
C GLU A 9 27.15 -1.77 8.77
N ILE A 10 25.97 -1.89 9.32
CA ILE A 10 24.99 -0.79 9.51
C ILE A 10 24.47 -0.82 10.94
N LYS A 11 24.31 0.35 11.55
CA LYS A 11 23.67 0.47 12.86
C LYS A 11 22.15 0.36 12.74
N CYS A 12 21.55 -0.59 13.45
CA CYS A 12 20.08 -0.71 13.48
C CYS A 12 19.46 0.48 14.24
N PRO A 13 18.48 1.20 13.64
CA PRO A 13 17.83 2.34 14.29
C PRO A 13 17.05 1.95 15.55
N LYS A 14 16.50 0.73 15.60
CA LYS A 14 15.67 0.23 16.71
C LYS A 14 16.52 -0.32 17.84
N CYS A 15 17.29 -1.38 17.62
CA CYS A 15 18.06 -2.04 18.68
C CYS A 15 19.48 -1.49 18.88
N LYS A 16 19.93 -0.54 18.05
CA LYS A 16 21.23 0.12 18.09
C LYS A 16 22.45 -0.79 17.83
N LYS A 17 22.26 -2.09 17.65
CA LYS A 17 23.34 -3.05 17.35
C LYS A 17 23.89 -2.82 15.94
N MET A 18 25.18 -3.12 15.77
CA MET A 18 25.83 -3.17 14.45
C MET A 18 25.37 -4.46 13.74
N ILE A 19 24.91 -4.32 12.50
CA ILE A 19 24.31 -5.38 11.70
C ILE A 19 25.09 -5.55 10.42
N ASN A 20 25.53 -6.75 10.12
CA ASN A 20 26.21 -7.06 8.86
C ASN A 20 25.23 -6.86 7.67
N ARG A 21 25.64 -6.06 6.68
CA ARG A 21 24.80 -5.67 5.53
C ARG A 21 24.39 -6.85 4.67
N ASP A 22 25.31 -7.78 4.41
CA ASP A 22 25.05 -8.94 3.55
C ASP A 22 24.07 -9.90 4.21
N ARG A 23 24.23 -10.11 5.51
CA ARG A 23 23.29 -10.91 6.31
C ARG A 23 21.91 -10.26 6.36
N ALA A 24 21.84 -8.94 6.54
CA ALA A 24 20.59 -8.22 6.49
C ALA A 24 19.95 -8.30 5.09
N ALA A 25 20.72 -8.18 4.01
CA ALA A 25 20.23 -8.32 2.64
C ALA A 25 19.66 -9.73 2.37
N LYS A 26 20.37 -10.79 2.83
CA LYS A 26 19.86 -12.18 2.76
C LYS A 26 18.56 -12.33 3.55
N ASN A 27 18.42 -11.63 4.68
CA ASN A 27 17.19 -11.56 5.50
C ASN A 27 16.20 -10.50 4.97
N LYS A 28 16.16 -10.24 3.66
CA LYS A 28 15.23 -9.30 3.02
C LYS A 28 15.27 -7.88 3.64
N TYR A 29 16.43 -7.43 4.09
CA TYR A 29 16.65 -6.15 4.78
C TYR A 29 15.81 -6.00 6.06
N VAL A 30 15.62 -7.09 6.78
CA VAL A 30 15.05 -7.11 8.13
C VAL A 30 16.18 -7.37 9.13
N CYS A 31 16.20 -6.60 10.21
CA CYS A 31 17.20 -6.80 11.27
C CYS A 31 17.01 -8.18 11.90
N TYR A 32 18.02 -9.01 11.84
CA TYR A 32 17.98 -10.37 12.40
C TYR A 32 18.04 -10.41 13.93
N GLU A 33 18.30 -9.25 14.57
CA GLU A 33 18.34 -9.12 16.03
C GLU A 33 17.00 -8.69 16.64
N CYS A 34 16.27 -7.76 15.97
CA CYS A 34 15.06 -7.17 16.55
C CYS A 34 13.85 -7.07 15.60
N GLY A 35 13.98 -7.62 14.39
CA GLY A 35 12.89 -7.59 13.41
C GLY A 35 12.64 -6.22 12.77
N TYR A 36 13.50 -5.21 12.96
CA TYR A 36 13.32 -3.90 12.35
C TYR A 36 13.44 -3.97 10.83
N TYR A 37 12.51 -3.35 10.12
CA TYR A 37 12.44 -3.28 8.65
C TYR A 37 13.25 -2.08 8.15
N PHE A 38 14.46 -2.33 7.61
CA PHE A 38 15.27 -1.26 7.00
C PHE A 38 14.60 -0.75 5.72
N ARG A 39 14.79 0.53 5.39
CA ARG A 39 14.38 1.09 4.10
C ARG A 39 15.15 0.42 2.97
N VAL A 40 14.43 0.02 1.94
CA VAL A 40 14.97 -0.77 0.82
C VAL A 40 15.08 0.12 -0.41
N LYS A 41 16.25 0.10 -1.06
CA LYS A 41 16.44 0.78 -2.34
C LYS A 41 15.58 0.16 -3.44
N THR A 42 15.16 0.97 -4.39
CA THR A 42 14.29 0.60 -5.52
C THR A 42 14.75 -0.69 -6.22
N HIS A 43 16.02 -0.81 -6.64
CA HIS A 43 16.52 -2.00 -7.33
C HIS A 43 16.45 -3.29 -6.48
N ASN A 44 16.60 -3.17 -5.15
CA ASN A 44 16.46 -4.31 -4.25
C ASN A 44 14.99 -4.71 -4.08
N ARG A 45 14.07 -3.73 -4.07
CA ARG A 45 12.64 -4.00 -4.03
C ARG A 45 12.19 -4.72 -5.30
N ILE A 46 12.64 -4.27 -6.46
CA ILE A 46 12.39 -4.96 -7.74
C ILE A 46 12.84 -6.42 -7.66
N ARG A 47 14.07 -6.68 -7.19
CA ARG A 47 14.60 -8.05 -7.05
C ARG A 47 13.82 -8.93 -6.06
N MET A 48 13.11 -8.34 -5.11
CA MET A 48 12.30 -9.10 -4.15
C MET A 48 10.99 -9.60 -4.76
N VAL A 49 10.41 -8.86 -5.69
CA VAL A 49 9.05 -9.11 -6.19
C VAL A 49 8.99 -9.53 -7.65
N ALA A 50 9.80 -8.95 -8.51
CA ALA A 50 9.83 -9.30 -9.93
C ALA A 50 10.62 -10.59 -10.18
N ASP A 51 10.30 -11.26 -11.26
CA ASP A 51 11.08 -12.36 -11.79
C ASP A 51 12.41 -11.85 -12.34
N ARG A 52 13.41 -12.73 -12.37
CA ARG A 52 14.76 -12.35 -12.78
C ARG A 52 14.76 -11.81 -14.20
N LYS A 53 15.25 -10.56 -14.38
CA LYS A 53 15.35 -9.85 -15.66
C LYS A 53 14.02 -9.52 -16.35
N SER A 54 12.88 -9.66 -15.68
CA SER A 54 11.56 -9.34 -16.25
C SER A 54 11.21 -7.85 -16.16
N PHE A 55 11.80 -7.11 -15.23
CA PHE A 55 11.45 -5.69 -15.03
C PHE A 55 11.92 -4.82 -16.19
N GLN A 56 10.97 -4.10 -16.78
CA GLN A 56 11.17 -3.13 -17.86
C GLN A 56 10.73 -1.76 -17.38
N PRO A 57 11.65 -0.82 -17.16
CA PRO A 57 11.30 0.52 -16.69
C PRO A 57 10.53 1.30 -17.76
N TRP A 58 9.57 2.12 -17.30
CA TRP A 58 8.79 3.01 -18.16
C TRP A 58 9.05 4.47 -17.81
N PHE A 59 8.92 5.35 -18.79
CA PHE A 59 8.93 6.81 -18.61
C PHE A 59 10.22 7.35 -17.96
N GLU A 60 11.37 6.74 -18.30
CA GLU A 60 12.66 7.21 -17.84
C GLU A 60 13.11 8.53 -18.52
N GLU A 61 12.48 8.88 -19.64
CA GLU A 61 12.70 10.09 -20.40
C GLU A 61 12.03 11.33 -19.80
N ILE A 62 11.09 11.16 -18.86
CA ILE A 62 10.45 12.31 -18.21
C ILE A 62 11.46 13.02 -17.35
N GLU A 63 11.81 14.21 -17.78
CA GLU A 63 12.77 15.08 -17.10
C GLU A 63 12.09 15.92 -16.02
N GLU A 64 12.86 16.21 -15.00
CA GLU A 64 12.47 17.11 -13.94
C GLU A 64 12.58 18.55 -14.39
N SER A 65 11.70 19.38 -13.83
CA SER A 65 11.76 20.82 -13.98
C SER A 65 11.55 21.49 -12.63
N ASN A 66 11.89 22.77 -12.57
CA ASN A 66 11.59 23.63 -11.43
C ASN A 66 10.39 24.53 -11.80
N PRO A 67 9.14 24.01 -11.68
CA PRO A 67 7.97 24.68 -12.23
C PRO A 67 7.65 26.01 -11.56
N LEU A 68 8.10 26.21 -10.35
CA LEU A 68 7.89 27.46 -9.59
C LEU A 68 9.15 28.30 -9.46
N LYS A 69 10.24 27.92 -10.12
CA LYS A 69 11.55 28.58 -10.01
C LYS A 69 12.00 28.74 -8.55
N TYR A 70 11.78 27.70 -7.76
CA TYR A 70 12.14 27.69 -6.34
C TYR A 70 13.68 27.69 -6.21
N GLU A 71 14.22 28.65 -5.48
CA GLU A 71 15.66 28.82 -5.32
C GLU A 71 16.32 27.62 -4.64
N GLY A 72 17.44 27.16 -5.17
CA GLY A 72 18.21 26.01 -4.68
C GLY A 72 17.50 24.65 -4.86
N TYR A 73 16.44 24.58 -5.68
CA TYR A 73 15.75 23.29 -5.89
C TYR A 73 16.49 22.36 -6.84
N GLU A 74 17.11 22.91 -7.87
CA GLU A 74 17.87 22.13 -8.86
C GLU A 74 19.09 21.47 -8.25
N GLU A 75 19.79 22.16 -7.35
CA GLU A 75 20.89 21.62 -6.55
C GLU A 75 20.41 20.46 -5.67
N LYS A 76 19.28 20.64 -4.97
CA LYS A 76 18.68 19.57 -4.14
C LYS A 76 18.26 18.35 -4.95
N LEU A 77 17.78 18.53 -6.18
CA LEU A 77 17.47 17.44 -7.10
C LEU A 77 18.75 16.69 -7.51
N SER A 78 19.81 17.43 -7.85
CA SER A 78 21.11 16.85 -8.18
C SER A 78 21.70 16.03 -7.04
N GLU A 79 21.73 16.59 -5.82
CA GLU A 79 22.15 15.88 -4.62
C GLU A 79 21.30 14.63 -4.34
N ALA A 80 19.98 14.73 -4.55
CA ALA A 80 19.07 13.62 -4.33
C ALA A 80 19.33 12.46 -5.30
N ARG A 81 19.65 12.75 -6.57
CA ARG A 81 20.05 11.76 -7.58
C ARG A 81 21.34 11.05 -7.19
N GLU A 82 22.36 11.81 -6.84
CA GLU A 82 23.64 11.26 -6.43
C GLU A 82 23.49 10.33 -5.21
N LYS A 83 22.76 10.76 -4.20
CA LYS A 83 22.54 10.04 -2.94
C LYS A 83 21.68 8.79 -3.09
N SER A 84 20.66 8.84 -3.94
CA SER A 84 19.71 7.74 -4.12
C SER A 84 20.15 6.75 -5.21
N GLY A 85 20.77 7.27 -6.26
CA GLY A 85 21.14 6.52 -7.47
C GLY A 85 19.94 6.27 -8.41
N VAL A 86 18.85 7.05 -8.26
CA VAL A 86 17.68 7.03 -9.15
C VAL A 86 17.43 8.41 -9.74
N LYS A 87 16.76 8.48 -10.88
CA LYS A 87 16.47 9.74 -11.56
C LYS A 87 15.40 10.55 -10.82
N GLU A 88 14.40 9.89 -10.22
CA GLU A 88 13.31 10.54 -9.47
C GLU A 88 12.83 9.62 -8.33
N ALA A 89 12.02 10.16 -7.43
CA ALA A 89 11.51 9.49 -6.23
C ALA A 89 10.59 8.29 -6.50
N VAL A 90 10.23 8.02 -7.76
CA VAL A 90 9.49 6.82 -8.16
C VAL A 90 10.09 6.19 -9.41
N THR A 91 10.17 4.88 -9.42
CA THR A 91 10.46 4.06 -10.61
C THR A 91 9.24 3.20 -10.89
N VAL A 92 8.77 3.23 -12.13
CA VAL A 92 7.59 2.46 -12.59
C VAL A 92 7.97 1.60 -13.78
N GLY A 93 7.29 0.49 -13.95
CA GLY A 93 7.54 -0.40 -15.09
C GLY A 93 6.73 -1.68 -15.05
N GLU A 94 6.76 -2.42 -16.15
CA GLU A 94 6.19 -3.76 -16.28
C GLU A 94 7.18 -4.81 -15.73
N CYS A 95 6.65 -5.86 -15.15
CA CYS A 95 7.44 -7.03 -14.75
C CYS A 95 6.58 -8.29 -14.76
N GLU A 96 7.23 -9.42 -14.52
CA GLU A 96 6.56 -10.67 -14.24
C GLU A 96 6.72 -11.04 -12.76
N ILE A 97 5.68 -11.61 -12.18
CA ILE A 97 5.63 -12.11 -10.80
C ILE A 97 5.18 -13.56 -10.85
N TYR A 98 6.11 -14.52 -10.74
CA TYR A 98 5.89 -15.94 -11.00
C TYR A 98 5.25 -16.19 -12.40
N GLY A 99 5.77 -15.50 -13.41
CA GLY A 99 5.31 -15.60 -14.81
C GLY A 99 4.08 -14.76 -15.14
N GLU A 100 3.42 -14.14 -14.17
CA GLU A 100 2.25 -13.29 -14.41
C GLU A 100 2.67 -11.83 -14.60
N LYS A 101 2.18 -11.22 -15.68
CA LYS A 101 2.47 -9.82 -16.00
C LYS A 101 1.78 -8.87 -15.02
N ALA A 102 2.52 -7.87 -14.57
CA ALA A 102 2.02 -6.82 -13.69
C ALA A 102 2.81 -5.52 -13.91
N VAL A 103 2.23 -4.41 -13.50
CA VAL A 103 2.93 -3.13 -13.41
C VAL A 103 3.27 -2.87 -11.96
N ILE A 104 4.54 -2.52 -11.70
CA ILE A 104 4.99 -2.13 -10.37
C ILE A 104 5.50 -0.69 -10.37
N GLY A 105 5.18 0.03 -9.31
CA GLY A 105 5.76 1.33 -9.00
C GLY A 105 6.42 1.29 -7.63
N ILE A 106 7.63 1.84 -7.51
CA ILE A 106 8.39 1.78 -6.27
C ILE A 106 8.91 3.16 -5.93
N CYS A 107 8.46 3.70 -4.81
CA CYS A 107 8.95 4.96 -4.26
C CYS A 107 10.33 4.78 -3.60
N GLU A 108 11.23 5.76 -3.81
CA GLU A 108 12.58 5.77 -3.25
C GLU A 108 12.71 6.85 -2.16
N SER A 109 12.76 6.41 -0.92
CA SER A 109 12.85 7.33 0.22
C SER A 109 14.13 8.16 0.31
N LYS A 110 15.20 7.70 -0.33
CA LYS A 110 16.46 8.44 -0.36
C LYS A 110 16.44 9.64 -1.31
N PHE A 111 15.52 9.64 -2.26
CA PHE A 111 15.28 10.79 -3.12
C PHE A 111 14.27 11.72 -2.44
N MET A 112 14.73 12.79 -1.83
CA MET A 112 13.92 13.81 -1.14
C MET A 112 12.80 13.22 -0.26
N MET A 113 13.11 12.20 0.53
CA MET A 113 12.14 11.46 1.35
C MET A 113 10.98 10.81 0.55
N GLY A 114 11.16 10.50 -0.72
CA GLY A 114 10.10 9.94 -1.56
C GLY A 114 8.96 10.91 -1.84
N SER A 115 9.19 12.22 -1.70
CA SER A 115 8.13 13.23 -1.85
C SER A 115 7.60 13.29 -3.28
N MET A 116 6.28 13.45 -3.40
CA MET A 116 5.58 13.54 -4.68
C MET A 116 5.70 14.93 -5.27
N GLY A 117 6.53 15.10 -6.30
CA GLY A 117 6.53 16.23 -7.22
C GLY A 117 5.74 15.92 -8.50
N HIS A 118 5.77 16.87 -9.46
CA HIS A 118 5.05 16.72 -10.73
C HIS A 118 5.51 15.49 -11.53
N VAL A 119 6.81 15.19 -11.56
CA VAL A 119 7.34 14.00 -12.26
C VAL A 119 6.89 12.71 -11.62
N VAL A 120 6.86 12.65 -10.28
CA VAL A 120 6.33 11.47 -9.57
C VAL A 120 4.86 11.26 -9.93
N GLY A 121 4.05 12.32 -9.85
CA GLY A 121 2.63 12.25 -10.18
C GLY A 121 2.40 11.88 -11.65
N GLU A 122 3.21 12.43 -12.56
CA GLU A 122 3.16 12.09 -13.99
C GLU A 122 3.48 10.61 -14.23
N LYS A 123 4.60 10.11 -13.69
CA LYS A 123 5.02 8.71 -13.85
C LYS A 123 3.99 7.74 -13.29
N VAL A 124 3.44 8.01 -12.09
CA VAL A 124 2.40 7.18 -11.48
C VAL A 124 1.14 7.19 -12.34
N THR A 125 0.69 8.38 -12.78
CA THR A 125 -0.49 8.51 -13.64
C THR A 125 -0.33 7.75 -14.95
N ARG A 126 0.74 7.99 -15.68
CA ARG A 126 0.99 7.31 -16.98
C ARG A 126 1.18 5.80 -16.82
N ALA A 127 1.80 5.37 -15.72
CA ALA A 127 1.96 3.95 -15.47
C ALA A 127 0.61 3.26 -15.26
N ILE A 128 -0.31 3.89 -14.52
CA ILE A 128 -1.67 3.38 -14.31
C ILE A 128 -2.47 3.42 -15.62
N GLU A 129 -2.40 4.50 -16.38
CA GLU A 129 -3.08 4.63 -17.67
C GLU A 129 -2.60 3.57 -18.67
N LYS A 130 -1.28 3.40 -18.82
CA LYS A 130 -0.70 2.35 -19.67
C LYS A 130 -1.04 0.94 -19.18
N ALA A 131 -1.05 0.71 -17.86
CA ALA A 131 -1.51 -0.55 -17.29
C ALA A 131 -2.97 -0.82 -17.63
N THR A 132 -3.82 0.22 -17.62
CA THR A 132 -5.23 0.12 -18.00
C THR A 132 -5.38 -0.28 -19.48
N GLU A 133 -4.62 0.34 -20.38
CA GLU A 133 -4.60 -0.01 -21.79
C GLU A 133 -4.15 -1.46 -22.04
N LEU A 134 -3.13 -1.91 -21.30
CA LEU A 134 -2.59 -3.27 -21.38
C LEU A 134 -3.38 -4.30 -20.56
N ARG A 135 -4.41 -3.85 -19.82
CA ARG A 135 -5.22 -4.67 -18.90
C ARG A 135 -4.38 -5.42 -17.86
N LEU A 136 -3.39 -4.75 -17.27
CA LEU A 136 -2.49 -5.31 -16.28
C LEU A 136 -2.82 -4.80 -14.88
N PRO A 137 -2.67 -5.63 -13.83
CA PRO A 137 -2.77 -5.18 -12.44
C PRO A 137 -1.61 -4.25 -12.08
N VAL A 138 -1.86 -3.32 -11.16
CA VAL A 138 -0.86 -2.36 -10.68
C VAL A 138 -0.58 -2.57 -9.20
N PHE A 139 0.70 -2.66 -8.84
CA PHE A 139 1.18 -2.71 -7.45
C PHE A 139 2.09 -1.52 -7.16
N LEU A 140 1.73 -0.68 -6.20
CA LEU A 140 2.50 0.50 -5.87
C LEU A 140 3.09 0.41 -4.46
N PHE A 141 4.43 0.38 -4.39
CA PHE A 141 5.18 0.41 -3.12
C PHE A 141 5.37 1.85 -2.68
N CYS A 142 4.58 2.27 -1.70
CA CYS A 142 4.55 3.65 -1.22
C CYS A 142 5.59 3.85 -0.12
N CYS A 143 6.44 4.86 -0.29
CA CYS A 143 7.37 5.34 0.71
C CYS A 143 7.59 6.83 0.52
N SER A 144 6.95 7.67 1.33
CA SER A 144 6.96 9.11 1.08
C SER A 144 6.77 9.96 2.32
N GLY A 145 7.42 11.10 2.34
CA GLY A 145 7.16 12.18 3.30
C GLY A 145 5.96 13.07 2.93
N GLY A 146 5.32 12.87 1.76
CA GLY A 146 4.17 13.63 1.29
C GLY A 146 4.40 14.40 0.00
N ALA A 147 3.65 15.49 -0.21
CA ALA A 147 3.80 16.37 -1.36
C ALA A 147 5.11 17.15 -1.28
N ARG A 148 5.75 17.39 -2.43
CA ARG A 148 7.04 18.09 -2.55
C ARG A 148 6.87 19.60 -2.36
N MET A 149 7.36 20.12 -1.25
CA MET A 149 7.14 21.53 -0.87
C MET A 149 7.68 22.52 -1.89
N GLN A 150 8.81 22.22 -2.55
CA GLN A 150 9.45 23.09 -3.53
C GLN A 150 8.58 23.33 -4.78
N GLU A 151 7.65 22.43 -5.05
CA GLU A 151 6.72 22.50 -6.16
C GLU A 151 5.33 23.03 -5.77
N GLY A 152 5.13 23.37 -4.51
CA GLY A 152 3.92 24.04 -4.00
C GLY A 152 2.61 23.42 -4.51
N ILE A 153 1.76 24.25 -5.14
CA ILE A 153 0.46 23.82 -5.66
C ILE A 153 0.57 22.76 -6.77
N VAL A 154 1.66 22.75 -7.55
CA VAL A 154 1.87 21.78 -8.62
C VAL A 154 1.96 20.37 -8.04
N SER A 155 2.66 20.19 -6.90
CA SER A 155 2.73 18.91 -6.21
C SER A 155 1.39 18.48 -5.61
N LEU A 156 0.58 19.42 -5.12
CA LEU A 156 -0.76 19.12 -4.60
C LEU A 156 -1.71 18.65 -5.70
N MET A 157 -1.62 19.23 -6.89
CA MET A 157 -2.44 18.82 -8.04
C MET A 157 -2.15 17.39 -8.52
N GLN A 158 -0.97 16.84 -8.20
CA GLN A 158 -0.66 15.44 -8.51
C GLN A 158 -1.55 14.46 -7.74
N MET A 159 -2.03 14.84 -6.56
CA MET A 159 -2.99 14.02 -5.80
C MET A 159 -4.26 13.79 -6.62
N ALA A 160 -4.85 14.83 -7.16
CA ALA A 160 -6.05 14.72 -8.00
C ALA A 160 -5.78 13.92 -9.29
N LYS A 161 -4.63 14.17 -9.91
CA LYS A 161 -4.23 13.52 -11.15
C LYS A 161 -4.08 12.00 -11.00
N THR A 162 -3.35 11.56 -10.00
CA THR A 162 -3.15 10.14 -9.71
C THR A 162 -4.46 9.46 -9.32
N SER A 163 -5.28 10.12 -8.48
CA SER A 163 -6.60 9.60 -8.09
C SER A 163 -7.55 9.39 -9.27
N ALA A 164 -7.53 10.32 -10.25
CA ALA A 164 -8.33 10.18 -11.46
C ALA A 164 -7.89 8.99 -12.33
N ALA A 165 -6.59 8.72 -12.42
CA ALA A 165 -6.07 7.56 -13.15
C ALA A 165 -6.47 6.24 -12.46
N ILE A 166 -6.35 6.17 -11.13
CA ILE A 166 -6.76 5.01 -10.33
C ILE A 166 -8.25 4.72 -10.52
N LYS A 167 -9.08 5.78 -10.48
CA LYS A 167 -10.53 5.63 -10.71
C LYS A 167 -10.82 4.98 -12.07
N ARG A 168 -10.20 5.47 -13.15
CA ARG A 168 -10.38 4.89 -14.50
C ARG A 168 -9.89 3.44 -14.58
N HIS A 169 -8.81 3.11 -13.87
CA HIS A 169 -8.28 1.75 -13.78
C HIS A 169 -9.28 0.80 -13.11
N GLY A 170 -9.88 1.21 -11.98
CA GLY A 170 -10.93 0.47 -11.30
C GLY A 170 -12.22 0.35 -12.12
N GLU A 171 -12.63 1.42 -12.86
CA GLU A 171 -13.79 1.37 -13.79
C GLU A 171 -13.56 0.38 -14.95
N ALA A 172 -12.30 0.13 -15.33
CA ALA A 172 -11.95 -0.91 -16.29
C ALA A 172 -11.94 -2.33 -15.69
N GLY A 173 -12.27 -2.49 -14.39
CA GLY A 173 -12.28 -3.76 -13.68
C GLY A 173 -10.90 -4.32 -13.39
N LEU A 174 -9.87 -3.48 -13.21
CA LEU A 174 -8.50 -3.89 -13.04
C LEU A 174 -8.01 -3.63 -11.61
N LEU A 175 -7.18 -4.54 -11.10
CA LEU A 175 -6.65 -4.49 -9.74
C LEU A 175 -5.61 -3.37 -9.57
N TYR A 176 -5.84 -2.51 -8.59
CA TYR A 176 -4.86 -1.58 -8.05
C TYR A 176 -4.60 -1.89 -6.58
N ALA A 177 -3.41 -2.34 -6.23
CA ALA A 177 -3.06 -2.63 -4.85
C ALA A 177 -1.83 -1.84 -4.40
N THR A 178 -1.82 -1.44 -3.13
CA THR A 178 -0.73 -0.67 -2.54
C THR A 178 -0.03 -1.42 -1.43
N ILE A 179 1.27 -1.21 -1.32
CA ILE A 179 2.10 -1.73 -0.25
C ILE A 179 2.75 -0.54 0.46
N LEU A 180 2.23 -0.23 1.65
CA LEU A 180 2.68 0.91 2.44
C LEU A 180 3.94 0.54 3.20
N THR A 181 5.00 1.31 3.02
CA THR A 181 6.30 1.09 3.68
C THR A 181 6.70 2.32 4.50
N ASP A 182 7.74 2.19 5.34
CA ASP A 182 8.17 3.24 6.26
C ASP A 182 9.02 4.34 5.58
N PRO A 183 8.58 5.62 5.67
CA PRO A 183 7.27 6.14 6.05
C PRO A 183 6.34 6.33 4.84
N THR A 184 5.02 6.28 5.06
CA THR A 184 4.03 6.72 4.05
C THR A 184 3.15 7.78 4.69
N THR A 185 3.36 9.06 4.35
CA THR A 185 2.70 10.19 5.03
C THR A 185 2.25 11.29 4.06
N GLY A 186 1.47 12.23 4.57
CA GLY A 186 1.08 13.46 3.90
C GLY A 186 0.22 13.28 2.65
N GLY A 187 0.49 14.04 1.61
CA GLY A 187 -0.26 14.03 0.35
C GLY A 187 -0.23 12.69 -0.38
N VAL A 188 0.81 11.86 -0.18
CA VAL A 188 0.87 10.51 -0.76
C VAL A 188 -0.13 9.59 -0.07
N THR A 189 -0.21 9.62 1.27
CA THR A 189 -1.26 8.89 2.00
C THR A 189 -2.65 9.37 1.60
N ALA A 190 -2.86 10.67 1.49
CA ALA A 190 -4.16 11.25 1.11
C ALA A 190 -4.51 11.10 -0.38
N SER A 191 -3.72 10.35 -1.16
CA SER A 191 -3.96 10.09 -2.57
C SER A 191 -3.69 8.63 -2.93
N PHE A 192 -2.79 8.36 -3.85
CA PHE A 192 -2.59 7.05 -4.44
C PHE A 192 -2.26 5.93 -3.42
N ALA A 193 -1.71 6.24 -2.25
CA ALA A 193 -1.35 5.20 -1.27
C ALA A 193 -2.57 4.55 -0.60
N MET A 194 -3.66 5.31 -0.35
CA MET A 194 -4.86 4.83 0.34
C MET A 194 -6.05 4.62 -0.60
N LEU A 195 -5.82 4.56 -1.91
CA LEU A 195 -6.84 4.31 -2.92
C LEU A 195 -6.75 2.92 -3.55
N GLY A 196 -6.00 2.01 -2.93
CA GLY A 196 -5.92 0.61 -3.38
C GLY A 196 -7.24 -0.13 -3.18
N ASP A 197 -7.58 -1.04 -4.12
CA ASP A 197 -8.62 -2.05 -3.91
C ASP A 197 -8.19 -2.99 -2.77
N VAL A 198 -6.89 -3.20 -2.64
CA VAL A 198 -6.24 -3.89 -1.52
C VAL A 198 -5.07 -3.04 -1.02
N ILE A 199 -5.11 -2.69 0.25
CA ILE A 199 -4.11 -1.87 0.93
C ILE A 199 -3.33 -2.73 1.92
N MET A 200 -2.09 -3.03 1.60
CA MET A 200 -1.19 -3.81 2.46
C MET A 200 -0.13 -2.91 3.08
N ALA A 201 0.44 -3.32 4.20
CA ALA A 201 1.55 -2.62 4.83
C ALA A 201 2.69 -3.56 5.22
N GLU A 202 3.93 -3.05 5.28
CA GLU A 202 5.04 -3.75 5.94
C GLU A 202 4.91 -3.61 7.47
N PRO A 203 5.34 -4.64 8.26
CA PRO A 203 5.31 -4.57 9.71
C PRO A 203 6.00 -3.33 10.27
N GLY A 204 5.35 -2.63 11.20
CA GLY A 204 5.89 -1.46 11.89
C GLY A 204 6.06 -0.21 11.02
N ALA A 205 5.55 -0.18 9.80
CA ALA A 205 5.62 1.00 8.94
C ALA A 205 4.85 2.18 9.55
N LEU A 206 5.45 3.36 9.52
CA LEU A 206 4.79 4.61 9.89
C LEU A 206 3.89 5.07 8.75
N ILE A 207 2.59 5.12 9.00
CA ILE A 207 1.59 5.48 8.00
C ILE A 207 0.62 6.49 8.61
N GLY A 208 0.43 7.63 7.96
CA GLY A 208 -0.48 8.66 8.47
C GLY A 208 -0.47 9.92 7.62
N PHE A 209 -1.42 10.81 7.85
CA PHE A 209 -1.45 12.10 7.15
C PHE A 209 -0.40 13.05 7.72
N ALA A 210 -0.54 13.44 8.97
CA ALA A 210 0.44 14.27 9.66
C ALA A 210 1.48 13.38 10.38
N GLY A 211 2.76 13.61 10.10
CA GLY A 211 3.83 12.90 10.81
C GLY A 211 3.86 13.22 12.32
N PRO A 212 4.43 12.34 13.16
CA PRO A 212 4.46 12.50 14.60
C PRO A 212 5.07 13.84 15.08
N ARG A 213 6.05 14.38 14.33
CA ARG A 213 6.65 15.70 14.63
C ARG A 213 5.66 16.83 14.47
N VAL A 214 4.88 16.81 13.38
CA VAL A 214 3.88 17.84 13.07
C VAL A 214 2.79 17.81 14.13
N ILE A 215 2.28 16.64 14.48
CA ILE A 215 1.26 16.48 15.50
C ILE A 215 1.76 17.00 16.86
N LYS A 216 2.98 16.62 17.26
CA LYS A 216 3.58 17.09 18.51
C LYS A 216 3.76 18.62 18.55
N GLN A 217 4.20 19.21 17.43
CA GLN A 217 4.40 20.67 17.33
C GLN A 217 3.08 21.45 17.30
N THR A 218 2.04 20.89 16.68
CA THR A 218 0.76 21.59 16.49
C THR A 218 -0.16 21.42 17.70
N LEU A 219 -0.27 20.19 18.23
CA LEU A 219 -1.20 19.86 19.31
C LEU A 219 -0.55 19.83 20.70
N GLY A 220 0.77 19.82 20.78
CA GLY A 220 1.51 19.71 22.05
C GLY A 220 1.28 18.39 22.80
N GLN A 221 0.57 17.44 22.21
CA GLN A 221 0.19 16.17 22.84
C GLN A 221 1.22 15.08 22.56
N ARG A 222 1.39 14.19 23.53
CA ARG A 222 2.15 12.95 23.33
C ARG A 222 1.21 11.93 22.71
N LEU A 223 1.64 11.39 21.55
CA LEU A 223 0.91 10.34 20.88
C LEU A 223 0.98 9.03 21.67
N PRO A 224 -0.07 8.20 21.65
CA PRO A 224 -0.03 6.87 22.20
C PRO A 224 1.07 6.01 21.57
N ASP A 225 1.61 5.07 22.33
CA ASP A 225 2.59 4.13 21.79
C ASP A 225 1.95 3.28 20.69
N GLY A 226 2.66 3.09 19.57
CA GLY A 226 2.14 2.37 18.40
C GLY A 226 1.22 3.18 17.49
N PHE A 227 0.87 4.43 17.84
CA PHE A 227 0.03 5.27 16.99
C PHE A 227 0.65 5.45 15.58
N GLN A 228 -0.18 5.35 14.55
CA GLN A 228 0.24 5.42 13.13
C GLN A 228 1.18 4.29 12.68
N THR A 229 1.31 3.20 13.41
CA THR A 229 1.97 2.00 12.87
C THR A 229 1.04 1.21 11.96
N ALA A 230 1.60 0.35 11.13
CA ALA A 230 0.83 -0.55 10.27
C ALA A 230 -0.16 -1.38 11.08
N GLU A 231 0.26 -1.89 12.25
CA GLU A 231 -0.55 -2.67 13.17
C GLU A 231 -1.75 -1.86 13.69
N PHE A 232 -1.49 -0.61 14.11
CA PHE A 232 -2.56 0.29 14.55
C PHE A 232 -3.58 0.54 13.44
N LEU A 233 -3.12 0.76 12.20
CA LEU A 233 -4.01 1.02 11.07
C LEU A 233 -4.81 -0.23 10.69
N GLN A 234 -4.24 -1.41 10.79
CA GLN A 234 -4.95 -2.67 10.57
C GLN A 234 -6.05 -2.88 11.60
N GLU A 235 -5.76 -2.66 12.88
CA GLU A 235 -6.75 -2.77 13.97
C GLU A 235 -7.92 -1.79 13.79
N HIS A 236 -7.67 -0.64 13.14
CA HIS A 236 -8.67 0.39 12.86
C HIS A 236 -9.31 0.30 11.46
N GLY A 237 -8.98 -0.72 10.67
CA GLY A 237 -9.60 -0.98 9.37
C GLY A 237 -9.12 -0.05 8.24
N PHE A 238 -7.98 0.61 8.39
CA PHE A 238 -7.36 1.43 7.33
C PHE A 238 -6.42 0.64 6.41
N VAL A 239 -5.97 -0.52 6.85
CA VAL A 239 -5.08 -1.41 6.09
C VAL A 239 -5.67 -2.81 6.14
N ASP A 240 -5.78 -3.46 4.98
CA ASP A 240 -6.39 -4.79 4.84
C ASP A 240 -5.49 -5.90 5.37
N GLY A 241 -4.17 -5.70 5.31
CA GLY A 241 -3.26 -6.72 5.82
C GLY A 241 -1.81 -6.26 5.98
N ILE A 242 -1.12 -6.90 6.90
CA ILE A 242 0.33 -6.70 7.11
C ILE A 242 1.08 -7.86 6.46
N VAL A 243 1.98 -7.54 5.54
CA VAL A 243 2.70 -8.53 4.75
C VAL A 243 4.20 -8.47 5.03
N ARG A 244 4.76 -9.58 5.51
CA ARG A 244 6.20 -9.75 5.67
C ARG A 244 6.90 -9.85 4.32
N ARG A 245 8.10 -9.29 4.20
CA ARG A 245 8.89 -9.29 2.94
C ARG A 245 9.14 -10.67 2.35
N GLU A 246 9.26 -11.67 3.19
CA GLU A 246 9.43 -13.06 2.79
C GLU A 246 8.24 -13.61 1.99
N ASN A 247 7.03 -13.16 2.32
CA ASN A 247 5.78 -13.58 1.70
C ASN A 247 5.32 -12.65 0.58
N LEU A 248 5.94 -11.47 0.45
CA LEU A 248 5.46 -10.39 -0.40
C LEU A 248 5.23 -10.84 -1.86
N LYS A 249 6.22 -11.48 -2.48
CA LYS A 249 6.08 -11.95 -3.87
C LYS A 249 4.92 -12.95 -4.05
N LYS A 250 4.75 -13.87 -3.10
CA LYS A 250 3.64 -14.84 -3.09
C LYS A 250 2.29 -14.14 -2.94
N THR A 251 2.21 -13.13 -2.06
CA THR A 251 0.98 -12.36 -1.85
C THR A 251 0.58 -11.60 -3.10
N LEU A 252 1.53 -10.95 -3.80
CA LEU A 252 1.22 -10.26 -5.05
C LEU A 252 0.73 -11.24 -6.11
N TYR A 253 1.39 -12.37 -6.28
CA TYR A 253 0.95 -13.43 -7.20
C TYR A 253 -0.46 -13.93 -6.88
N PHE A 254 -0.75 -14.15 -5.59
CA PHE A 254 -2.06 -14.54 -5.13
C PHE A 254 -3.13 -13.51 -5.54
N LEU A 255 -2.86 -12.23 -5.33
CA LEU A 255 -3.79 -11.15 -5.72
C LEU A 255 -4.03 -11.13 -7.24
N ILE A 256 -2.97 -11.29 -8.05
CA ILE A 256 -3.09 -11.35 -9.52
C ILE A 256 -4.00 -12.51 -9.93
N THR A 257 -3.71 -13.69 -9.42
CA THR A 257 -4.42 -14.92 -9.82
C THR A 257 -5.85 -14.92 -9.32
N THR A 258 -6.10 -14.45 -8.09
CA THR A 258 -7.44 -14.35 -7.52
C THR A 258 -8.30 -13.35 -8.30
N HIS A 259 -7.75 -12.20 -8.63
CA HIS A 259 -8.46 -11.18 -9.40
C HIS A 259 -8.82 -11.68 -10.80
N ARG A 260 -7.91 -12.41 -11.47
CA ARG A 260 -8.14 -12.99 -12.79
C ARG A 260 -9.13 -14.16 -12.77
N CYS A 261 -9.20 -14.94 -11.69
CA CYS A 261 -10.13 -16.07 -11.57
C CYS A 261 -11.61 -15.65 -11.59
N SER A 262 -11.91 -14.36 -11.43
CA SER A 262 -13.25 -13.82 -11.61
C SER A 262 -13.82 -14.04 -13.02
N GLU A 263 -12.97 -14.38 -14.00
CA GLU A 263 -13.37 -14.69 -15.37
C GLU A 263 -13.68 -16.18 -15.62
N GLY A 264 -13.76 -17.03 -14.59
CA GLY A 264 -14.36 -18.37 -14.71
C GLY A 264 -13.43 -19.58 -14.58
N ASN A 265 -12.14 -19.45 -14.24
CA ASN A 265 -11.20 -20.58 -14.14
C ASN A 265 -10.75 -20.93 -12.71
N TYR A 266 -11.72 -21.27 -11.85
CA TYR A 266 -11.47 -21.65 -10.45
C TYR A 266 -10.68 -22.97 -10.30
N ALA A 267 -10.77 -23.88 -11.29
CA ALA A 267 -10.10 -25.19 -11.21
C ALA A 267 -8.57 -25.12 -11.24
N ASP A 268 -7.99 -24.18 -11.97
CA ASP A 268 -6.53 -23.99 -12.04
C ASP A 268 -5.96 -23.25 -10.82
N PHE A 269 -6.77 -22.43 -10.16
CA PHE A 269 -6.41 -21.75 -8.94
C PHE A 269 -6.10 -22.72 -7.80
N LYS A 270 -6.90 -23.77 -7.62
CA LYS A 270 -6.77 -24.74 -6.52
C LYS A 270 -5.50 -25.61 -6.61
N LYS A 271 -4.91 -25.77 -7.81
CA LYS A 271 -3.72 -26.63 -8.02
C LYS A 271 -2.39 -25.96 -7.62
N ASN A 272 -2.34 -24.63 -7.57
CA ASN A 272 -1.08 -23.89 -7.47
C ASN A 272 -0.86 -23.17 -6.15
N ILE A 273 -1.78 -23.30 -5.16
CA ILE A 273 -1.69 -22.54 -3.92
C ILE A 273 -1.55 -23.47 -2.72
N ASP A 274 -0.31 -23.65 -2.31
CA ASP A 274 0.03 -24.16 -0.98
C ASP A 274 0.17 -22.95 -0.02
N PHE A 275 -0.97 -22.32 0.31
CA PHE A 275 -1.03 -21.21 1.22
C PHE A 275 -1.39 -21.72 2.62
N HIS A 276 -0.40 -21.85 3.48
CA HIS A 276 -0.62 -21.89 4.92
C HIS A 276 -0.71 -20.44 5.41
N PHE A 277 -1.94 -19.92 5.52
CA PHE A 277 -2.23 -18.83 6.42
C PHE A 277 -2.21 -19.40 7.84
N GLU A 278 -1.27 -18.95 8.69
CA GLU A 278 -1.46 -19.08 10.12
C GLU A 278 -2.58 -18.10 10.52
N PRO A 279 -3.76 -18.59 10.95
CA PRO A 279 -4.81 -17.70 11.40
C PRO A 279 -4.28 -16.99 12.67
N THR A 280 -4.27 -15.66 12.65
CA THR A 280 -4.26 -14.89 13.88
C THR A 280 -5.42 -15.39 14.75
N GLU A 281 -5.17 -15.63 16.05
CA GLU A 281 -6.12 -16.20 16.99
C GLU A 281 -7.54 -15.69 16.75
N ILE A 282 -8.45 -16.64 16.43
CA ILE A 282 -9.88 -16.38 16.25
C ILE A 282 -10.37 -15.79 17.57
N VAL A 283 -10.87 -14.59 17.54
CA VAL A 283 -11.56 -13.98 18.67
C VAL A 283 -12.68 -14.92 19.08
N LYS A 284 -12.54 -15.52 20.29
CA LYS A 284 -13.54 -16.43 20.88
C LYS A 284 -14.93 -15.84 20.73
N GLU A 285 -15.87 -16.69 20.35
CA GLU A 285 -17.30 -16.41 20.15
C GLU A 285 -17.82 -15.28 21.03
N ARG A 286 -18.11 -14.14 20.43
CA ARG A 286 -18.88 -13.09 21.09
C ARG A 286 -20.34 -13.33 20.78
N SER A 287 -21.13 -13.45 21.85
CA SER A 287 -22.58 -13.56 21.80
C SER A 287 -23.20 -12.57 20.83
N PHE A 288 -24.10 -13.04 19.98
CA PHE A 288 -24.86 -12.23 19.05
C PHE A 288 -25.44 -11.00 19.76
N LEU A 289 -24.99 -9.82 19.35
CA LEU A 289 -25.51 -8.57 19.86
C LEU A 289 -26.97 -8.44 19.40
N THR A 290 -27.87 -8.29 20.35
CA THR A 290 -29.25 -7.89 20.07
C THR A 290 -29.24 -6.60 19.24
N LEU A 291 -29.98 -6.58 18.13
CA LEU A 291 -30.06 -5.41 17.27
C LEU A 291 -30.53 -4.18 18.07
N PRO A 292 -29.86 -3.03 17.94
CA PRO A 292 -30.22 -1.84 18.67
C PRO A 292 -31.63 -1.37 18.25
N ARG A 293 -32.46 -1.06 19.23
CA ARG A 293 -33.86 -0.71 19.03
C ARG A 293 -34.06 0.75 18.60
N THR A 294 -33.21 1.65 19.04
CA THR A 294 -33.31 3.09 18.78
C THR A 294 -32.22 3.58 17.83
N ALA A 295 -32.44 4.72 17.16
CA ALA A 295 -31.44 5.34 16.32
C ALA A 295 -30.13 5.66 17.09
N TRP A 296 -30.26 6.07 18.36
CA TRP A 296 -29.11 6.35 19.24
C TRP A 296 -28.32 5.08 19.62
N GLU A 297 -29.01 3.98 19.87
CA GLU A 297 -28.38 2.67 20.10
C GLU A 297 -27.66 2.19 18.85
N LYS A 298 -28.20 2.41 17.65
CA LYS A 298 -27.52 2.14 16.37
C LYS A 298 -26.23 2.93 16.25
N VAL A 299 -26.25 4.24 16.55
CA VAL A 299 -25.05 5.10 16.53
C VAL A 299 -24.03 4.64 17.55
N LYS A 300 -24.42 4.28 18.76
CA LYS A 300 -23.53 3.72 19.78
C LYS A 300 -22.91 2.41 19.30
N THR A 301 -23.68 1.53 18.69
CA THR A 301 -23.19 0.25 18.15
C THR A 301 -22.16 0.45 17.03
N VAL A 302 -22.39 1.40 16.12
CA VAL A 302 -21.45 1.72 15.03
C VAL A 302 -20.13 2.26 15.56
N ARG A 303 -20.16 2.98 16.68
CA ARG A 303 -18.96 3.59 17.32
C ARG A 303 -18.26 2.69 18.33
N ARG A 304 -18.72 1.46 18.52
CA ARG A 304 -18.07 0.53 19.45
C ARG A 304 -16.68 0.14 18.96
N VAL A 305 -15.72 0.16 19.87
CA VAL A 305 -14.31 -0.18 19.62
C VAL A 305 -14.13 -1.68 19.36
N ASP A 306 -15.06 -2.50 19.87
CA ASP A 306 -15.08 -3.96 19.73
C ASP A 306 -15.89 -4.47 18.52
N ARG A 307 -16.25 -3.58 17.61
CA ARG A 307 -16.93 -3.94 16.38
C ARG A 307 -15.96 -4.69 15.45
N PRO A 308 -16.37 -5.83 14.85
CA PRO A 308 -15.55 -6.51 13.86
C PRO A 308 -15.18 -5.59 12.70
N ALA A 309 -13.93 -5.57 12.33
CA ALA A 309 -13.47 -4.90 11.12
C ALA A 309 -13.89 -5.69 9.86
N ALA A 310 -13.81 -5.08 8.68
CA ALA A 310 -14.09 -5.79 7.43
C ALA A 310 -13.21 -7.04 7.27
N THR A 311 -11.96 -6.97 7.75
CA THR A 311 -11.02 -8.08 7.80
C THR A 311 -11.54 -9.27 8.62
N ASP A 312 -12.20 -9.04 9.75
CA ASP A 312 -12.76 -10.11 10.58
C ASP A 312 -13.87 -10.86 9.83
N TYR A 313 -14.69 -10.13 9.07
CA TYR A 313 -15.70 -10.74 8.20
C TYR A 313 -15.08 -11.51 7.04
N ILE A 314 -14.09 -10.94 6.37
CA ILE A 314 -13.38 -11.58 5.25
C ILE A 314 -12.71 -12.86 5.73
N PHE A 315 -11.97 -12.82 6.84
CA PHE A 315 -11.30 -13.99 7.39
C PHE A 315 -12.30 -15.06 7.83
N ASN A 316 -13.39 -14.69 8.51
CA ASN A 316 -14.38 -15.68 8.94
C ASN A 316 -15.18 -16.27 7.77
N ILE A 317 -15.50 -15.47 6.73
CA ILE A 317 -16.22 -15.94 5.54
C ILE A 317 -15.32 -16.78 4.64
N VAL A 318 -14.08 -16.34 4.39
CA VAL A 318 -13.13 -17.04 3.51
C VAL A 318 -12.60 -18.32 4.14
N ILE A 319 -12.45 -18.39 5.46
CA ILE A 319 -11.93 -19.58 6.16
C ILE A 319 -13.04 -20.59 6.47
N SER A 320 -14.27 -20.15 6.76
CA SER A 320 -15.36 -21.06 7.11
C SER A 320 -15.99 -21.77 5.90
N ASP A 321 -15.92 -21.18 4.70
CA ASP A 321 -16.60 -21.72 3.50
C ASP A 321 -15.67 -21.88 2.28
N PHE A 322 -14.58 -22.62 2.45
CA PHE A 322 -13.68 -22.97 1.35
C PHE A 322 -14.35 -23.82 0.25
N ASN A 323 -15.63 -24.18 0.40
CA ASN A 323 -16.37 -25.06 -0.52
C ASN A 323 -17.51 -24.39 -1.30
N SER A 324 -17.82 -23.13 -1.16
CA SER A 324 -18.95 -22.53 -1.86
C SER A 324 -18.66 -21.16 -2.47
N GLN A 325 -19.04 -21.03 -3.69
CA GLN A 325 -19.44 -19.86 -4.54
C GLN A 325 -19.15 -18.41 -4.10
N PHE A 326 -18.52 -18.16 -2.97
CA PHE A 326 -18.33 -16.83 -2.39
C PHE A 326 -17.20 -16.01 -3.05
N PHE A 327 -16.24 -16.68 -3.69
CA PHE A 327 -15.15 -16.02 -4.42
C PHE A 327 -15.63 -15.26 -5.68
N LEU A 328 -16.81 -15.59 -6.19
CA LEU A 328 -17.41 -14.93 -7.35
C LEU A 328 -18.00 -13.55 -7.06
N ALA A 329 -18.23 -13.20 -5.78
CA ALA A 329 -18.84 -11.92 -5.40
C ALA A 329 -17.83 -10.75 -5.30
N PHE A 330 -16.54 -11.03 -5.11
CA PHE A 330 -15.49 -10.00 -5.03
C PHE A 330 -15.01 -9.48 -6.39
N SER A 331 -15.26 -10.22 -7.46
CA SER A 331 -14.75 -9.89 -8.79
C SER A 331 -15.66 -8.98 -9.62
N ASN A 332 -16.89 -8.82 -9.21
CA ASN A 332 -17.79 -7.88 -9.85
C ASN A 332 -18.04 -6.72 -8.90
N ASN A 333 -17.62 -5.53 -9.28
CA ASN A 333 -17.93 -4.23 -8.65
C ASN A 333 -19.44 -3.92 -8.55
N SER A 334 -20.29 -4.93 -8.61
CA SER A 334 -21.70 -4.89 -8.31
C SER A 334 -21.99 -5.58 -6.98
N LEU A 335 -21.63 -4.94 -5.89
CA LEU A 335 -22.28 -5.15 -4.59
C LEU A 335 -23.74 -4.67 -4.65
N SER A 336 -24.43 -5.01 -5.72
CA SER A 336 -25.87 -4.93 -5.77
C SER A 336 -26.40 -6.33 -5.95
N THR A 337 -26.96 -6.83 -4.85
CA THR A 337 -27.99 -7.86 -4.82
C THR A 337 -27.57 -9.30 -5.20
N LYS A 338 -27.37 -10.13 -4.21
CA LYS A 338 -28.12 -11.37 -3.93
C LYS A 338 -27.33 -12.25 -2.96
N PHE A 339 -27.49 -11.99 -1.69
CA PHE A 339 -27.33 -13.04 -0.68
C PHE A 339 -28.66 -13.81 -0.58
N PRO A 340 -28.72 -15.13 -0.78
CA PRO A 340 -29.88 -15.90 -0.43
C PRO A 340 -29.84 -16.13 1.08
N GLY A 341 -30.76 -15.50 1.77
CA GLY A 341 -31.00 -15.75 3.20
C GLY A 341 -30.74 -14.54 4.09
N SER A 342 -31.77 -13.70 4.15
CA SER A 342 -32.19 -12.84 5.27
C SER A 342 -31.11 -12.16 6.11
N TYR A 343 -31.12 -10.86 6.02
CA TYR A 343 -30.75 -9.76 6.89
C TYR A 343 -29.82 -8.73 6.23
N MET A 344 -30.30 -8.10 5.16
CA MET A 344 -30.02 -6.68 4.90
C MET A 344 -31.28 -6.03 4.36
N THR A 345 -32.02 -5.43 5.25
CA THR A 345 -33.12 -4.54 4.90
C THR A 345 -32.55 -3.24 4.36
N THR A 346 -32.87 -3.00 3.11
CA THR A 346 -33.01 -1.73 2.39
C THR A 346 -32.46 -0.47 3.06
N ASN A 347 -31.44 0.11 2.45
CA ASN A 347 -31.09 1.51 2.59
C ASN A 347 -32.23 2.38 2.09
N SER A 348 -33.02 2.94 3.00
CA SER A 348 -33.84 4.12 2.72
C SER A 348 -32.92 5.34 2.79
N TYR A 349 -32.64 5.92 1.64
CA TYR A 349 -32.13 7.28 1.51
C TYR A 349 -33.07 8.25 2.20
N ILE A 350 -32.60 8.93 3.24
CA ILE A 350 -33.27 10.09 3.80
C ILE A 350 -32.63 11.31 3.13
N PRO A 351 -33.40 12.10 2.34
CA PRO A 351 -32.90 13.36 1.82
C PRO A 351 -32.77 14.36 2.97
N PHE A 352 -31.58 14.96 3.10
CA PHE A 352 -31.36 16.12 3.95
C PHE A 352 -32.07 17.32 3.34
N SER A 353 -33.20 17.73 3.91
CA SER A 353 -33.71 19.09 3.76
C SER A 353 -33.19 19.93 4.93
N ARG A 354 -32.49 20.98 4.59
CA ARG A 354 -32.13 22.06 5.53
C ARG A 354 -33.38 22.90 5.85
N PRO A 355 -33.43 23.56 7.00
CA PRO A 355 -33.40 24.99 7.04
C PRO A 355 -32.05 25.59 7.37
#